data_40366bb6f774edb902ed253c2691059f
#
_entry.id   40366bb6f774edb902ed253c2691059f
#
_cell.length_a   1.000
_cell.length_b   1.000
_cell.length_c   1.000
_cell.angle_alpha   90.00
_cell.angle_beta   90.00
_cell.angle_gamma   90.00
#
_symmetry.space_group_name_H-M   'P 1'
#
loop_
_entity.id
_entity.type
_entity.pdbx_description
1 polymer ?
#
loop_
_entity_poly.entity_id
_entity_poly.type
_entity_poly.pdbx_seq_one_letter_code
_entity_poly.pdbx_strand_id
1 'polypeptide(L)'
;MAVVGAGQAGLPIGYFLKQQGCHFLILERARQIAPAWRERWDSLTLFTSRRYSALPGAPFPGDPDGYPTRAEVIAYLERHAETFELPIEFDSEVRKVELNEDGRFRLELSGGRTVAAVQVVVATGPFQTPYAPKLAEKLSTGVFQTHAVGYRRPDDVPQGTVLLVGGGNTGFQIAKELSASHKVVLSIGSRQKSLPQRLLGRDLFWWLTKARILDKNVDSRFGRKLSTRDTLIGSSPGEMTKRFRVELKPRLVEAAERRVRFENGSESEVDAVIWATGYRSDYSWIKLPIFDEAGRLRHRRGVTEMPGLYFLGLTWQYTRGSALIGFIKGDAEFIAEKIAAHEKSKAREAERTPVDAGAYAGLHSEEGAN
;
A
#
# COMPACT_ATOMS: atom_id res chain seq x y z
N MET A 1 1.65 -2.47 -21.66
CA MET A 1 2.34 -2.29 -20.37
C MET A 1 1.71 -3.13 -19.28
N ALA A 2 2.36 -3.30 -18.13
CA ALA A 2 1.82 -4.07 -17.01
C ALA A 2 1.70 -3.22 -15.74
N VAL A 3 0.59 -3.38 -15.01
CA VAL A 3 0.39 -2.84 -13.66
C VAL A 3 0.30 -4.03 -12.70
N VAL A 4 1.08 -4.04 -11.63
CA VAL A 4 1.11 -5.14 -10.67
C VAL A 4 0.32 -4.77 -9.41
N GLY A 5 -0.86 -5.38 -9.24
CA GLY A 5 -1.80 -5.18 -8.14
C GLY A 5 -3.06 -4.40 -8.52
N ALA A 6 -4.26 -4.95 -8.21
CA ALA A 6 -5.58 -4.36 -8.43
C ALA A 6 -6.20 -3.78 -7.14
N GLY A 7 -5.38 -3.09 -6.34
CA GLY A 7 -5.82 -2.39 -5.14
C GLY A 7 -6.06 -0.90 -5.37
N GLN A 8 -6.14 -0.15 -4.26
CA GLN A 8 -6.33 1.31 -4.24
C GLN A 8 -5.26 2.12 -5.00
N ALA A 9 -4.14 1.50 -5.40
CA ALA A 9 -3.11 2.12 -6.23
C ALA A 9 -3.25 1.72 -7.70
N GLY A 10 -3.49 0.44 -7.98
CA GLY A 10 -3.59 -0.08 -9.35
C GLY A 10 -4.84 0.40 -10.10
N LEU A 11 -5.97 0.56 -9.41
CA LEU A 11 -7.20 1.05 -10.05
C LEU A 11 -7.09 2.51 -10.50
N PRO A 12 -6.59 3.47 -9.69
CA PRO A 12 -6.37 4.85 -10.14
C PRO A 12 -5.42 4.98 -11.32
N ILE A 13 -4.30 4.26 -11.32
CA ILE A 13 -3.39 4.31 -12.48
C ILE A 13 -4.04 3.68 -13.71
N GLY A 14 -4.77 2.56 -13.56
CA GLY A 14 -5.54 1.95 -14.63
C GLY A 14 -6.55 2.91 -15.26
N TYR A 15 -7.25 3.72 -14.43
CA TYR A 15 -8.14 4.78 -14.90
C TYR A 15 -7.42 5.78 -15.80
N PHE A 16 -6.30 6.35 -15.35
CA PHE A 16 -5.56 7.34 -16.14
C PHE A 16 -4.98 6.75 -17.42
N LEU A 17 -4.46 5.52 -17.37
CA LEU A 17 -3.96 4.83 -18.57
C LEU A 17 -5.06 4.59 -19.59
N LYS A 18 -6.26 4.21 -19.14
CA LYS A 18 -7.42 4.04 -20.04
C LYS A 18 -7.84 5.37 -20.66
N GLN A 19 -7.86 6.47 -19.89
CA GLN A 19 -8.16 7.81 -20.42
C GLN A 19 -7.13 8.27 -21.46
N GLN A 20 -5.89 7.81 -21.39
CA GLN A 20 -4.83 8.11 -22.36
C GLN A 20 -4.83 7.16 -23.57
N GLY A 21 -5.73 6.17 -23.63
CA GLY A 21 -5.78 5.17 -24.70
C GLY A 21 -4.62 4.17 -24.67
N CYS A 22 -3.93 4.03 -23.53
CA CYS A 22 -2.81 3.10 -23.38
C CYS A 22 -3.29 1.65 -23.39
N HIS A 23 -2.53 0.76 -24.03
CA HIS A 23 -2.72 -0.68 -23.89
C HIS A 23 -2.00 -1.20 -22.64
N PHE A 24 -2.74 -1.70 -21.66
CA PHE A 24 -2.19 -2.21 -20.40
C PHE A 24 -3.00 -3.39 -19.88
N LEU A 25 -2.40 -4.12 -18.94
CA LEU A 25 -3.02 -5.19 -18.17
C LEU A 25 -2.67 -5.00 -16.69
N ILE A 26 -3.66 -5.14 -15.82
CA ILE A 26 -3.47 -5.17 -14.37
C ILE A 26 -3.39 -6.64 -13.94
N LEU A 27 -2.27 -7.04 -13.36
CA LEU A 27 -2.03 -8.40 -12.85
C LEU A 27 -2.31 -8.41 -11.34
N GLU A 28 -3.28 -9.20 -10.91
CA GLU A 28 -3.65 -9.33 -9.50
C GLU A 28 -3.43 -10.78 -9.03
N ARG A 29 -2.70 -10.94 -7.92
CA ARG A 29 -2.42 -12.26 -7.35
C ARG A 29 -3.64 -12.96 -6.77
N ALA A 30 -4.61 -12.19 -6.29
CA ALA A 30 -5.83 -12.72 -5.69
C ALA A 30 -6.90 -12.98 -6.76
N ARG A 31 -7.96 -13.67 -6.36
CA ARG A 31 -9.14 -13.95 -7.20
C ARG A 31 -10.13 -12.79 -7.26
N GLN A 32 -9.88 -11.74 -6.49
CA GLN A 32 -10.81 -10.62 -6.32
C GLN A 32 -10.05 -9.32 -6.15
N ILE A 33 -10.71 -8.23 -6.49
CA ILE A 33 -10.21 -6.86 -6.29
C ILE A 33 -10.01 -6.56 -4.80
N ALA A 34 -9.02 -5.71 -4.50
CA ALA A 34 -8.78 -5.15 -3.18
C ALA A 34 -8.47 -6.17 -2.06
N PRO A 35 -7.61 -7.19 -2.27
CA PRO A 35 -7.35 -8.24 -1.29
C PRO A 35 -6.89 -7.67 0.05
N ALA A 36 -6.04 -6.65 0.06
CA ALA A 36 -5.56 -6.00 1.27
C ALA A 36 -6.68 -5.37 2.13
N TRP A 37 -7.81 -4.97 1.53
CA TRP A 37 -8.99 -4.50 2.25
C TRP A 37 -9.83 -5.67 2.78
N ARG A 38 -9.95 -6.74 2.02
CA ARG A 38 -10.68 -7.96 2.42
C ARG A 38 -10.04 -8.65 3.62
N GLU A 39 -8.72 -8.53 3.75
CA GLU A 39 -7.94 -9.05 4.87
C GLU A 39 -8.02 -8.19 6.15
N ARG A 40 -8.75 -7.08 6.17
CA ARG A 40 -8.94 -6.27 7.38
C ARG A 40 -10.08 -6.81 8.25
N TRP A 41 -10.11 -6.38 9.51
CA TRP A 41 -11.17 -6.74 10.46
C TRP A 41 -12.52 -6.14 10.04
N ASP A 42 -13.60 -6.81 10.49
CA ASP A 42 -14.95 -6.56 9.99
C ASP A 42 -15.47 -5.14 10.30
N SER A 43 -15.18 -4.63 11.49
CA SER A 43 -15.63 -3.30 11.94
C SER A 43 -14.77 -2.15 11.47
N LEU A 44 -13.74 -2.40 10.64
CA LEU A 44 -12.86 -1.32 10.17
C LEU A 44 -13.67 -0.20 9.52
N THR A 45 -13.42 1.01 10.00
CA THR A 45 -13.96 2.24 9.41
C THR A 45 -12.80 3.17 9.07
N LEU A 46 -12.84 3.79 7.90
CA LEU A 46 -11.82 4.74 7.50
C LEU A 46 -11.81 5.95 8.45
N PHE A 47 -10.66 6.53 8.64
CA PHE A 47 -10.53 7.82 9.34
C PHE A 47 -10.66 9.03 8.39
N THR A 48 -10.74 8.81 7.08
CA THR A 48 -11.06 9.81 6.06
C THR A 48 -12.52 9.70 5.68
N SER A 49 -13.23 10.83 5.61
CA SER A 49 -14.63 10.81 5.14
C SER A 49 -14.73 10.46 3.66
N ARG A 50 -15.95 10.11 3.18
CA ARG A 50 -16.20 9.75 1.78
C ARG A 50 -15.73 10.82 0.81
N ARG A 51 -15.86 12.10 1.16
CA ARG A 51 -15.33 13.23 0.41
C ARG A 51 -13.84 13.12 0.10
N TYR A 52 -13.06 12.58 1.05
CA TYR A 52 -11.60 12.43 0.98
C TYR A 52 -11.14 11.00 0.70
N SER A 53 -12.07 10.12 0.29
CA SER A 53 -11.80 8.71 -0.01
C SER A 53 -12.11 8.34 -1.46
N ALA A 54 -12.48 9.32 -2.30
CA ALA A 54 -12.85 9.11 -3.70
C ALA A 54 -11.62 8.91 -4.61
N LEU A 55 -11.69 7.89 -5.47
CA LEU A 55 -10.77 7.65 -6.58
C LEU A 55 -11.07 8.60 -7.77
N PRO A 56 -10.16 8.74 -8.73
CA PRO A 56 -10.41 9.55 -9.93
C PRO A 56 -11.61 9.00 -10.72
N GLY A 57 -12.37 9.91 -11.31
CA GLY A 57 -13.51 9.59 -12.17
C GLY A 57 -14.82 9.23 -11.47
N ALA A 58 -14.81 8.85 -10.18
CA ALA A 58 -16.02 8.45 -9.48
C ALA A 58 -16.05 8.98 -8.03
N PRO A 59 -17.12 9.67 -7.58
CA PRO A 59 -17.30 10.03 -6.19
C PRO A 59 -17.52 8.79 -5.33
N PHE A 60 -17.13 8.86 -4.04
CA PHE A 60 -17.46 7.80 -3.10
C PHE A 60 -18.96 7.90 -2.74
N PRO A 61 -19.75 6.82 -2.84
CA PRO A 61 -21.20 6.87 -2.59
C PRO A 61 -21.58 7.17 -1.12
N GLY A 62 -22.75 7.77 -0.91
CA GLY A 62 -23.32 8.04 0.39
C GLY A 62 -23.01 9.44 0.92
N ASP A 63 -23.27 9.67 2.23
CA ASP A 63 -23.01 10.95 2.89
C ASP A 63 -21.54 11.37 2.76
N PRO A 64 -21.20 12.48 2.08
CA PRO A 64 -19.82 12.91 1.87
C PRO A 64 -19.04 13.12 3.17
N ASP A 65 -19.71 13.47 4.27
CA ASP A 65 -19.08 13.73 5.57
C ASP A 65 -19.10 12.48 6.48
N GLY A 66 -19.70 11.38 6.04
CA GLY A 66 -19.65 10.08 6.69
C GLY A 66 -18.35 9.33 6.39
N TYR A 67 -18.02 8.35 7.23
CA TYR A 67 -16.80 7.56 7.14
C TYR A 67 -17.08 6.17 6.57
N PRO A 68 -16.43 5.76 5.47
CA PRO A 68 -16.68 4.45 4.87
C PRO A 68 -16.26 3.29 5.77
N THR A 69 -17.07 2.25 5.80
CA THR A 69 -16.72 0.94 6.36
C THR A 69 -15.84 0.16 5.39
N ARG A 70 -15.19 -0.91 5.88
CA ARG A 70 -14.45 -1.86 5.05
C ARG A 70 -15.28 -2.39 3.88
N ALA A 71 -16.51 -2.82 4.14
CA ALA A 71 -17.39 -3.37 3.12
C ALA A 71 -17.71 -2.34 2.02
N GLU A 72 -17.99 -1.09 2.41
CA GLU A 72 -18.22 -0.01 1.45
C GLU A 72 -16.96 0.32 0.62
N VAL A 73 -15.77 0.25 1.20
CA VAL A 73 -14.51 0.43 0.46
C VAL A 73 -14.33 -0.66 -0.58
N ILE A 74 -14.56 -1.92 -0.22
CA ILE A 74 -14.45 -3.06 -1.15
C ILE A 74 -15.43 -2.89 -2.31
N ALA A 75 -16.73 -2.68 -2.00
CA ALA A 75 -17.76 -2.50 -3.02
C ALA A 75 -17.49 -1.28 -3.92
N TYR A 76 -16.91 -0.21 -3.37
CA TYR A 76 -16.54 0.97 -4.13
C TYR A 76 -15.39 0.69 -5.11
N LEU A 77 -14.36 -0.05 -4.67
CA LEU A 77 -13.22 -0.43 -5.53
C LEU A 77 -13.64 -1.39 -6.65
N GLU A 78 -14.53 -2.34 -6.35
CA GLU A 78 -15.11 -3.25 -7.37
C GLU A 78 -15.89 -2.46 -8.42
N ARG A 79 -16.81 -1.59 -7.97
CA ARG A 79 -17.60 -0.73 -8.87
C ARG A 79 -16.70 0.18 -9.71
N HIS A 80 -15.61 0.73 -9.15
CA HIS A 80 -14.68 1.57 -9.90
C HIS A 80 -14.03 0.78 -11.04
N ALA A 81 -13.58 -0.45 -10.79
CA ALA A 81 -12.99 -1.29 -11.82
C ALA A 81 -14.00 -1.65 -12.92
N GLU A 82 -15.23 -1.99 -12.54
CA GLU A 82 -16.32 -2.30 -13.46
C GLU A 82 -16.74 -1.08 -14.30
N THR A 83 -16.98 0.07 -13.65
CA THR A 83 -17.42 1.31 -14.32
C THR A 83 -16.44 1.76 -15.39
N PHE A 84 -15.15 1.61 -15.13
CA PHE A 84 -14.10 1.97 -16.08
C PHE A 84 -13.59 0.77 -16.89
N GLU A 85 -14.23 -0.42 -16.78
CA GLU A 85 -13.87 -1.65 -17.51
C GLU A 85 -12.35 -1.86 -17.53
N LEU A 86 -11.73 -1.83 -16.36
CA LEU A 86 -10.28 -1.96 -16.28
C LEU A 86 -9.86 -3.40 -16.62
N PRO A 87 -8.84 -3.60 -17.46
CA PRO A 87 -8.39 -4.93 -17.86
C PRO A 87 -7.60 -5.57 -16.71
N ILE A 88 -8.28 -6.35 -15.87
CA ILE A 88 -7.69 -7.02 -14.71
C ILE A 88 -7.65 -8.52 -14.95
N GLU A 89 -6.48 -9.10 -14.75
CA GLU A 89 -6.27 -10.54 -14.74
C GLU A 89 -5.99 -11.01 -13.32
N PHE A 90 -6.90 -11.83 -12.79
CA PHE A 90 -6.80 -12.43 -11.46
C PHE A 90 -5.96 -13.70 -11.46
N ASP A 91 -5.65 -14.23 -10.26
CA ASP A 91 -4.79 -15.41 -10.07
C ASP A 91 -3.41 -15.26 -10.77
N SER A 92 -2.95 -14.03 -10.95
CA SER A 92 -1.76 -13.67 -11.73
C SER A 92 -0.70 -13.02 -10.84
N GLU A 93 -0.15 -13.81 -9.90
CA GLU A 93 0.93 -13.37 -9.02
C GLU A 93 2.24 -13.21 -9.80
N VAL A 94 2.77 -12.00 -9.82
CA VAL A 94 4.10 -11.72 -10.38
C VAL A 94 5.16 -12.15 -9.37
N ARG A 95 5.98 -13.13 -9.72
CA ARG A 95 7.03 -13.70 -8.87
C ARG A 95 8.42 -13.22 -9.22
N LYS A 96 8.60 -12.70 -10.43
CA LYS A 96 9.89 -12.15 -10.87
C LYS A 96 9.67 -11.07 -11.92
N VAL A 97 10.47 -10.01 -11.82
CA VAL A 97 10.61 -8.98 -12.86
C VAL A 97 12.08 -8.78 -13.17
N GLU A 98 12.43 -8.90 -14.44
CA GLU A 98 13.78 -8.70 -14.97
C GLU A 98 13.70 -8.03 -16.35
N LEU A 99 14.84 -7.60 -16.90
CA LEU A 99 14.92 -7.16 -18.28
C LEU A 99 15.32 -8.32 -19.20
N ASN A 100 14.66 -8.41 -20.34
CA ASN A 100 15.10 -9.24 -21.45
C ASN A 100 16.24 -8.58 -22.21
N GLU A 101 16.88 -9.34 -23.12
CA GLU A 101 17.93 -8.86 -24.01
C GLU A 101 17.45 -7.72 -24.95
N ASP A 102 16.18 -7.71 -25.29
CA ASP A 102 15.52 -6.65 -26.11
C ASP A 102 15.16 -5.39 -25.32
N GLY A 103 15.51 -5.32 -24.02
CA GLY A 103 15.24 -4.18 -23.15
C GLY A 103 13.80 -4.08 -22.66
N ARG A 104 12.96 -5.11 -22.85
CA ARG A 104 11.61 -5.18 -22.27
C ARG A 104 11.65 -5.83 -20.89
N PHE A 105 10.69 -5.47 -20.05
CA PHE A 105 10.46 -6.17 -18.79
C PHE A 105 9.81 -7.53 -19.07
N ARG A 106 10.39 -8.57 -18.47
CA ARG A 106 9.84 -9.92 -18.41
C ARG A 106 9.27 -10.12 -17.01
N LEU A 107 7.96 -10.34 -16.93
CA LEU A 107 7.26 -10.66 -15.70
C LEU A 107 6.95 -12.15 -15.69
N GLU A 108 7.52 -12.88 -14.73
CA GLU A 108 7.22 -14.29 -14.51
C GLU A 108 6.09 -14.40 -13.50
N LEU A 109 5.01 -15.08 -13.88
CA LEU A 109 3.83 -15.29 -13.07
C LEU A 109 3.88 -16.63 -12.35
N SER A 110 3.07 -16.78 -11.28
CA SER A 110 2.79 -18.08 -10.70
C SER A 110 2.29 -19.05 -11.79
N GLY A 111 2.78 -20.29 -11.76
CA GLY A 111 2.47 -21.27 -12.83
C GLY A 111 3.39 -21.22 -14.05
N GLY A 112 4.44 -20.38 -14.04
CA GLY A 112 5.49 -20.39 -15.07
C GLY A 112 5.17 -19.60 -16.35
N ARG A 113 3.99 -19.00 -16.46
CA ARG A 113 3.65 -18.09 -17.57
C ARG A 113 4.45 -16.79 -17.48
N THR A 114 4.83 -16.22 -18.60
CA THR A 114 5.54 -14.94 -18.68
C THR A 114 4.75 -13.91 -19.46
N VAL A 115 4.88 -12.65 -19.03
CA VAL A 115 4.33 -11.47 -19.70
C VAL A 115 5.47 -10.53 -20.03
N ALA A 116 5.55 -10.07 -21.28
CA ALA A 116 6.49 -9.05 -21.69
C ALA A 116 5.82 -7.66 -21.65
N ALA A 117 6.50 -6.67 -21.12
CA ALA A 117 6.00 -5.30 -21.04
C ALA A 117 7.10 -4.28 -21.32
N VAL A 118 6.79 -3.21 -22.05
CA VAL A 118 7.71 -2.08 -22.26
C VAL A 118 7.79 -1.15 -21.06
N GLN A 119 6.74 -1.12 -20.23
CA GLN A 119 6.68 -0.35 -19.01
C GLN A 119 5.93 -1.13 -17.93
N VAL A 120 6.34 -0.96 -16.67
CA VAL A 120 5.76 -1.64 -15.50
C VAL A 120 5.46 -0.64 -14.39
N VAL A 121 4.27 -0.73 -13.80
CA VAL A 121 3.91 -0.01 -12.57
C VAL A 121 3.72 -1.01 -11.43
N VAL A 122 4.54 -0.91 -10.40
CA VAL A 122 4.42 -1.70 -9.17
C VAL A 122 3.45 -1.00 -8.23
N ALA A 123 2.24 -1.53 -8.11
CA ALA A 123 1.12 -0.99 -7.33
C ALA A 123 0.69 -1.93 -6.18
N THR A 124 1.64 -2.73 -5.66
CA THR A 124 1.39 -3.76 -4.62
C THR A 124 1.14 -3.20 -3.22
N GLY A 125 1.32 -1.89 -3.04
CA GLY A 125 1.10 -1.19 -1.77
C GLY A 125 2.15 -1.49 -0.70
N PRO A 126 2.06 -0.83 0.48
CA PRO A 126 3.06 -0.95 1.54
C PRO A 126 2.78 -2.06 2.55
N PHE A 127 1.61 -2.73 2.48
CA PHE A 127 1.16 -3.72 3.45
C PHE A 127 1.35 -5.14 2.92
N GLN A 128 2.62 -5.56 2.71
CA GLN A 128 2.92 -6.82 2.02
C GLN A 128 3.12 -7.97 2.99
N THR A 129 4.15 -7.93 3.82
CA THR A 129 4.49 -9.00 4.75
C THR A 129 4.21 -8.56 6.18
N PRO A 130 3.27 -9.22 6.91
CA PRO A 130 3.02 -8.95 8.32
C PRO A 130 4.30 -9.11 9.14
N TYR A 131 4.53 -8.19 10.07
CA TYR A 131 5.70 -8.24 10.93
C TYR A 131 5.32 -8.51 12.38
N ALA A 132 5.81 -9.63 12.94
CA ALA A 132 5.83 -9.89 14.37
C ALA A 132 7.28 -9.84 14.88
N PRO A 133 7.55 -9.22 16.04
CA PRO A 133 8.89 -9.19 16.60
C PRO A 133 9.31 -10.59 17.09
N LYS A 134 10.62 -10.85 17.20
CA LYS A 134 11.16 -12.14 17.70
C LYS A 134 10.66 -12.51 19.11
N LEU A 135 10.17 -11.54 19.87
CA LEU A 135 9.52 -11.77 21.16
C LEU A 135 8.30 -12.70 21.06
N ALA A 136 7.63 -12.74 19.90
CA ALA A 136 6.50 -13.63 19.67
C ALA A 136 6.86 -15.11 19.85
N GLU A 137 8.09 -15.50 19.51
CA GLU A 137 8.61 -16.87 19.62
C GLU A 137 8.85 -17.32 21.08
N LYS A 138 8.86 -16.36 22.03
CA LYS A 138 9.09 -16.63 23.47
C LYS A 138 7.82 -16.90 24.27
N LEU A 139 6.66 -16.65 23.64
CA LEU A 139 5.37 -16.98 24.24
C LEU A 139 5.08 -18.47 24.06
N SER A 140 4.44 -19.09 25.07
CA SER A 140 4.07 -20.50 25.00
C SER A 140 2.99 -20.74 23.94
N THR A 141 2.90 -21.96 23.46
CA THR A 141 1.86 -22.40 22.50
C THR A 141 0.43 -22.29 23.07
N GLY A 142 0.28 -22.17 24.38
CA GLY A 142 -0.99 -21.94 25.04
C GLY A 142 -1.48 -20.49 24.98
N VAL A 143 -0.65 -19.55 24.50
CA VAL A 143 -1.04 -18.16 24.24
C VAL A 143 -1.49 -18.04 22.79
N PHE A 144 -2.73 -17.62 22.59
CA PHE A 144 -3.21 -17.33 21.23
C PHE A 144 -2.41 -16.16 20.65
N GLN A 145 -1.91 -16.32 19.42
CA GLN A 145 -1.18 -15.27 18.75
C GLN A 145 -1.67 -15.06 17.33
N THR A 146 -1.90 -13.82 16.94
CA THR A 146 -2.18 -13.45 15.56
C THR A 146 -1.59 -12.08 15.24
N HIS A 147 -1.26 -11.84 13.96
CA HIS A 147 -1.04 -10.49 13.49
C HIS A 147 -2.38 -9.80 13.23
N ALA A 148 -2.42 -8.47 13.24
CA ALA A 148 -3.65 -7.70 12.97
C ALA A 148 -4.32 -8.03 11.63
N VAL A 149 -3.60 -8.60 10.66
CA VAL A 149 -4.16 -9.10 9.40
C VAL A 149 -5.01 -10.35 9.58
N GLY A 150 -4.71 -11.19 10.57
CA GLY A 150 -5.49 -12.39 10.91
C GLY A 150 -6.65 -12.14 11.87
N TYR A 151 -6.73 -10.95 12.46
CA TYR A 151 -7.85 -10.57 13.32
C TYR A 151 -9.07 -10.16 12.48
N ARG A 152 -10.27 -10.68 12.79
CA ARG A 152 -11.53 -10.34 12.12
C ARG A 152 -12.52 -9.67 13.06
N ARG A 153 -12.77 -10.24 14.23
CA ARG A 153 -13.78 -9.81 15.19
C ARG A 153 -13.42 -10.29 16.62
N PRO A 154 -14.03 -9.72 17.66
CA PRO A 154 -13.74 -10.11 19.04
C PRO A 154 -13.97 -11.59 19.32
N ASP A 155 -15.00 -12.20 18.75
CA ASP A 155 -15.36 -13.60 18.96
C ASP A 155 -14.28 -14.60 18.49
N ASP A 156 -13.38 -14.20 17.62
CA ASP A 156 -12.26 -15.03 17.14
C ASP A 156 -11.07 -15.05 18.14
N VAL A 157 -11.14 -14.26 19.23
CA VAL A 157 -10.08 -14.14 20.22
C VAL A 157 -10.52 -14.83 21.52
N PRO A 158 -9.68 -15.71 22.12
CA PRO A 158 -10.01 -16.34 23.39
C PRO A 158 -10.30 -15.34 24.49
N GLN A 159 -11.24 -15.68 25.38
CA GLN A 159 -11.57 -14.87 26.55
C GLN A 159 -10.35 -14.73 27.48
N GLY A 160 -10.24 -13.57 28.14
CA GLY A 160 -9.15 -13.28 29.06
C GLY A 160 -8.46 -11.94 28.82
N THR A 161 -7.17 -11.88 29.15
CA THR A 161 -6.34 -10.69 28.93
C THR A 161 -5.72 -10.72 27.55
N VAL A 162 -6.12 -9.75 26.70
CA VAL A 162 -5.61 -9.60 25.35
C VAL A 162 -4.59 -8.46 25.31
N LEU A 163 -3.36 -8.77 24.92
CA LEU A 163 -2.31 -7.79 24.65
C LEU A 163 -2.33 -7.40 23.17
N LEU A 164 -2.53 -6.13 22.89
CA LEU A 164 -2.21 -5.57 21.56
C LEU A 164 -0.84 -4.89 21.62
N VAL A 165 0.01 -5.21 20.63
CA VAL A 165 1.34 -4.61 20.51
C VAL A 165 1.37 -3.72 19.26
N GLY A 166 1.42 -2.41 19.48
CA GLY A 166 1.50 -1.43 18.40
C GLY A 166 0.61 -0.20 18.62
N GLY A 167 1.23 0.97 18.60
CA GLY A 167 0.60 2.27 18.88
C GLY A 167 0.03 2.99 17.66
N GLY A 168 -0.15 2.32 16.51
CA GLY A 168 -0.76 2.90 15.30
C GLY A 168 -2.29 2.86 15.30
N ASN A 169 -2.93 3.44 14.28
CA ASN A 169 -4.40 3.45 14.15
C ASN A 169 -5.02 2.05 14.24
N THR A 170 -4.38 1.03 13.67
CA THR A 170 -4.83 -0.37 13.73
C THR A 170 -4.92 -0.87 15.18
N GLY A 171 -3.84 -0.68 15.98
CA GLY A 171 -3.83 -1.13 17.39
C GLY A 171 -4.91 -0.42 18.22
N PHE A 172 -5.11 0.89 18.00
CA PHE A 172 -6.13 1.65 18.71
C PHE A 172 -7.55 1.23 18.33
N GLN A 173 -7.85 1.00 17.05
CA GLN A 173 -9.18 0.59 16.61
C GLN A 173 -9.53 -0.81 17.09
N ILE A 174 -8.62 -1.77 16.98
CA ILE A 174 -8.83 -3.15 17.46
C ILE A 174 -8.94 -3.17 18.99
N ALA A 175 -8.10 -2.42 19.71
CA ALA A 175 -8.17 -2.32 21.17
C ALA A 175 -9.51 -1.76 21.64
N LYS A 176 -10.02 -0.74 20.95
CA LYS A 176 -11.34 -0.16 21.22
C LYS A 176 -12.46 -1.19 21.03
N GLU A 177 -12.43 -1.94 19.94
CA GLU A 177 -13.43 -2.98 19.66
C GLU A 177 -13.40 -4.09 20.71
N LEU A 178 -12.22 -4.66 20.97
CA LEU A 178 -12.03 -5.75 21.94
C LEU A 178 -12.40 -5.36 23.38
N SER A 179 -12.26 -4.09 23.74
CA SER A 179 -12.55 -3.61 25.10
C SER A 179 -14.01 -3.79 25.54
N ALA A 180 -14.90 -4.06 24.60
CA ALA A 180 -16.30 -4.37 24.91
C ALA A 180 -16.52 -5.75 25.53
N SER A 181 -15.59 -6.71 25.27
CA SER A 181 -15.73 -8.11 25.68
C SER A 181 -14.50 -8.72 26.35
N HIS A 182 -13.36 -8.06 26.30
CA HIS A 182 -12.08 -8.56 26.79
C HIS A 182 -11.38 -7.55 27.72
N LYS A 183 -10.51 -8.04 28.61
CA LYS A 183 -9.55 -7.19 29.30
C LYS A 183 -8.41 -6.87 28.35
N VAL A 184 -8.27 -5.59 27.96
CA VAL A 184 -7.33 -5.17 26.92
C VAL A 184 -6.16 -4.40 27.49
N VAL A 185 -4.94 -4.85 27.16
CA VAL A 185 -3.69 -4.14 27.37
C VAL A 185 -3.14 -3.69 26.03
N LEU A 186 -2.85 -2.40 25.85
CA LEU A 186 -2.27 -1.86 24.63
C LEU A 186 -0.85 -1.35 24.89
N SER A 187 0.13 -2.04 24.30
CA SER A 187 1.55 -1.66 24.37
C SER A 187 1.91 -0.66 23.28
N ILE A 188 2.38 0.51 23.67
CA ILE A 188 2.73 1.63 22.79
C ILE A 188 4.23 1.88 22.86
N GLY A 189 4.95 1.58 21.78
CA GLY A 189 6.43 1.71 21.72
C GLY A 189 6.96 3.14 21.66
N SER A 190 6.12 4.12 21.36
CA SER A 190 6.48 5.54 21.30
C SER A 190 5.26 6.42 21.56
N ARG A 191 5.50 7.62 22.14
CA ARG A 191 4.43 8.58 22.39
C ARG A 191 3.83 9.05 21.07
N GLN A 192 2.57 8.74 20.84
CA GLN A 192 1.81 9.13 19.64
C GLN A 192 1.13 10.50 19.84
N LYS A 193 1.22 11.34 18.82
CA LYS A 193 0.32 12.50 18.73
C LYS A 193 -1.01 12.03 18.20
N SER A 194 -2.09 12.46 18.82
CA SER A 194 -3.45 12.16 18.35
C SER A 194 -4.15 13.43 17.88
N LEU A 195 -4.90 13.31 16.79
CA LEU A 195 -5.78 14.36 16.28
C LEU A 195 -7.22 13.82 16.24
N PRO A 196 -8.20 14.66 16.57
CA PRO A 196 -9.59 14.26 16.47
C PRO A 196 -9.95 14.02 15.00
N GLN A 197 -10.85 13.08 14.74
CA GLN A 197 -11.36 12.82 13.39
C GLN A 197 -12.20 13.99 12.86
N ARG A 198 -12.89 14.70 13.78
CA ARG A 198 -13.62 15.94 13.50
C ARG A 198 -13.16 17.06 14.42
N LEU A 199 -13.03 18.25 13.86
CA LEU A 199 -12.69 19.47 14.58
C LEU A 199 -13.68 20.56 14.18
N LEU A 200 -14.33 21.22 15.15
CA LEU A 200 -15.34 22.25 14.92
C LEU A 200 -16.42 21.84 13.90
N GLY A 201 -16.94 20.59 14.05
CA GLY A 201 -17.99 20.05 13.19
C GLY A 201 -17.55 19.61 11.78
N ARG A 202 -16.31 19.86 11.39
CA ARG A 202 -15.74 19.47 10.09
C ARG A 202 -14.77 18.31 10.22
N ASP A 203 -14.65 17.52 9.16
CA ASP A 203 -13.63 16.48 9.03
C ASP A 203 -12.21 17.06 9.18
N LEU A 204 -11.31 16.34 9.84
CA LEU A 204 -9.90 16.75 9.99
C LEU A 204 -9.24 17.05 8.63
N PHE A 205 -9.51 16.20 7.61
CA PHE A 205 -8.90 16.36 6.30
C PHE A 205 -9.40 17.60 5.56
N TRP A 206 -10.59 18.11 5.90
CA TRP A 206 -11.02 19.44 5.42
C TRP A 206 -10.07 20.54 5.87
N TRP A 207 -9.70 20.53 7.15
CA TRP A 207 -8.75 21.51 7.70
C TRP A 207 -7.35 21.34 7.12
N LEU A 208 -6.86 20.10 7.03
CA LEU A 208 -5.54 19.79 6.48
C LEU A 208 -5.42 20.18 5.00
N THR A 209 -6.48 20.02 4.22
CA THR A 209 -6.54 20.44 2.81
C THR A 209 -6.59 21.95 2.70
N LYS A 210 -7.46 22.64 3.47
CA LYS A 210 -7.54 24.11 3.47
C LYS A 210 -6.23 24.75 3.88
N ALA A 211 -5.54 24.19 4.87
CA ALA A 211 -4.23 24.66 5.32
C ALA A 211 -3.07 24.21 4.41
N ARG A 212 -3.35 23.49 3.31
CA ARG A 212 -2.34 22.94 2.39
C ARG A 212 -1.27 22.09 3.08
N ILE A 213 -1.61 21.45 4.19
CA ILE A 213 -0.69 20.56 4.93
C ILE A 213 -0.49 19.25 4.18
N LEU A 214 -1.54 18.74 3.53
CA LEU A 214 -1.48 17.51 2.71
C LEU A 214 -0.67 17.67 1.42
N ASP A 215 -0.47 18.92 0.96
CA ASP A 215 0.36 19.22 -0.21
C ASP A 215 1.87 19.21 0.11
N LYS A 216 2.23 19.18 1.41
CA LYS A 216 3.64 19.19 1.82
C LYS A 216 4.30 17.87 1.47
N ASN A 217 5.29 17.94 0.58
CA ASN A 217 6.00 16.79 0.04
C ASN A 217 7.32 16.52 0.78
N VAL A 218 7.90 15.35 0.51
CA VAL A 218 9.16 14.87 1.09
C VAL A 218 10.37 15.72 0.69
N ASP A 219 10.30 16.51 -0.39
CA ASP A 219 11.39 17.42 -0.80
C ASP A 219 11.45 18.66 0.11
N SER A 220 10.37 19.01 0.79
CA SER A 220 10.31 20.12 1.72
C SER A 220 10.83 19.76 3.12
N ARG A 221 11.46 20.71 3.83
CA ARG A 221 11.90 20.50 5.22
C ARG A 221 10.75 20.11 6.15
N PHE A 222 9.58 20.70 5.94
CA PHE A 222 8.38 20.43 6.74
C PHE A 222 7.82 19.03 6.44
N GLY A 223 7.73 18.63 5.16
CA GLY A 223 7.28 17.30 4.77
C GLY A 223 8.18 16.19 5.31
N ARG A 224 9.51 16.35 5.22
CA ARG A 224 10.48 15.44 5.85
C ARG A 224 10.26 15.30 7.36
N LYS A 225 10.00 16.40 8.06
CA LYS A 225 9.70 16.34 9.50
C LYS A 225 8.39 15.62 9.80
N LEU A 226 7.38 15.76 8.94
CA LEU A 226 6.11 15.05 9.09
C LEU A 226 6.26 13.55 8.81
N SER A 227 7.11 13.15 7.85
CA SER A 227 7.28 11.74 7.48
C SER A 227 7.95 10.87 8.55
N THR A 228 8.62 11.48 9.53
CA THR A 228 9.26 10.76 10.64
C THR A 228 8.31 10.34 11.76
N ARG A 229 7.03 10.77 11.73
CA ARG A 229 6.08 10.54 12.82
C ARG A 229 4.70 10.20 12.26
N ASP A 230 4.19 9.05 12.67
CA ASP A 230 2.78 8.75 12.47
C ASP A 230 1.91 9.50 13.49
N THR A 231 0.72 9.90 13.05
CA THR A 231 -0.26 10.58 13.87
C THR A 231 -1.51 9.73 13.95
N LEU A 232 -1.98 9.46 15.17
CA LEU A 232 -3.26 8.82 15.40
C LEU A 232 -4.40 9.74 14.99
N ILE A 233 -5.41 9.20 14.32
CA ILE A 233 -6.59 9.95 13.90
C ILE A 233 -7.83 9.28 14.49
N GLY A 234 -8.66 10.06 15.17
CA GLY A 234 -9.94 9.62 15.71
C GLY A 234 -9.88 8.86 17.03
N SER A 235 -8.71 8.59 17.55
CA SER A 235 -8.53 7.96 18.87
C SER A 235 -7.43 8.65 19.66
N SER A 236 -7.56 8.70 20.97
CA SER A 236 -6.53 9.25 21.84
C SER A 236 -6.20 8.31 22.99
N PRO A 237 -4.94 8.31 23.49
CA PRO A 237 -4.58 7.52 24.67
C PRO A 237 -5.50 7.78 25.87
N GLY A 238 -5.85 9.05 26.12
CA GLY A 238 -6.74 9.42 27.22
C GLY A 238 -8.18 8.88 27.07
N GLU A 239 -8.70 8.85 25.86
CA GLU A 239 -10.01 8.26 25.58
C GLU A 239 -9.99 6.74 25.78
N MET A 240 -8.93 6.06 25.33
CA MET A 240 -8.77 4.62 25.51
C MET A 240 -8.82 4.22 26.98
N THR A 241 -8.10 4.94 27.83
CA THR A 241 -8.07 4.65 29.25
C THR A 241 -9.39 5.01 29.95
N LYS A 242 -9.92 6.22 29.71
CA LYS A 242 -11.06 6.73 30.48
C LYS A 242 -12.40 6.13 30.04
N ARG A 243 -12.61 5.98 28.72
CA ARG A 243 -13.89 5.55 28.15
C ARG A 243 -13.93 4.04 27.89
N PHE A 244 -12.84 3.50 27.35
CA PHE A 244 -12.76 2.11 26.92
C PHE A 244 -12.04 1.20 27.92
N ARG A 245 -11.55 1.73 29.04
CA ARG A 245 -10.86 0.97 30.09
C ARG A 245 -9.69 0.12 29.59
N VAL A 246 -9.08 0.52 28.48
CA VAL A 246 -7.88 -0.11 27.93
C VAL A 246 -6.69 0.29 28.79
N GLU A 247 -5.95 -0.71 29.28
CA GLU A 247 -4.71 -0.47 30.02
C GLU A 247 -3.58 -0.13 29.06
N LEU A 248 -3.03 1.08 29.15
CA LEU A 248 -1.91 1.49 28.31
C LEU A 248 -0.59 1.15 28.99
N LYS A 249 0.29 0.46 28.25
CA LYS A 249 1.65 0.12 28.66
C LYS A 249 2.67 0.70 27.69
N PRO A 250 3.89 1.00 28.15
CA PRO A 250 4.97 1.36 27.25
C PRO A 250 5.42 0.17 26.40
N ARG A 251 6.53 0.29 25.72
CA ARG A 251 7.07 -0.74 24.82
C ARG A 251 7.18 -2.10 25.53
N LEU A 252 6.69 -3.14 24.85
CA LEU A 252 6.97 -4.53 25.20
C LEU A 252 8.46 -4.82 24.97
N VAL A 253 9.16 -5.30 26.00
CA VAL A 253 10.61 -5.55 25.93
C VAL A 253 10.97 -7.02 26.15
N GLU A 254 10.12 -7.78 26.83
CA GLU A 254 10.36 -9.19 27.09
C GLU A 254 9.06 -9.99 27.11
N ALA A 255 9.16 -11.25 26.69
CA ALA A 255 8.08 -12.22 26.77
C ALA A 255 8.66 -13.57 27.19
N ALA A 256 7.97 -14.29 28.07
CA ALA A 256 8.32 -15.64 28.51
C ALA A 256 7.04 -16.37 28.93
N GLU A 257 6.76 -17.50 28.29
CA GLU A 257 5.55 -18.30 28.52
C GLU A 257 4.27 -17.44 28.32
N ARG A 258 3.55 -17.16 29.42
CA ARG A 258 2.34 -16.29 29.41
C ARG A 258 2.63 -14.90 29.97
N ARG A 259 3.86 -14.63 30.44
CA ARG A 259 4.25 -13.38 31.07
C ARG A 259 4.95 -12.46 30.10
N VAL A 260 4.58 -11.21 30.14
CA VAL A 260 5.18 -10.14 29.31
C VAL A 260 5.65 -9.01 30.21
N ARG A 261 6.80 -8.38 29.88
CA ARG A 261 7.36 -7.26 30.61
C ARG A 261 7.52 -6.04 29.71
N PHE A 262 7.18 -4.89 30.26
CA PHE A 262 7.23 -3.62 29.57
C PHE A 262 8.45 -2.79 30.01
N GLU A 263 8.80 -1.78 29.20
CA GLU A 263 9.99 -0.93 29.39
C GLU A 263 10.05 -0.23 30.77
N ASN A 264 8.91 0.02 31.39
CA ASN A 264 8.83 0.57 32.76
C ASN A 264 8.94 -0.49 33.88
N GLY A 265 9.30 -1.73 33.56
CA GLY A 265 9.43 -2.84 34.50
C GLY A 265 8.12 -3.50 34.91
N SER A 266 6.95 -2.95 34.54
CA SER A 266 5.67 -3.61 34.84
C SER A 266 5.48 -4.88 34.03
N GLU A 267 4.74 -5.84 34.59
CA GLU A 267 4.45 -7.12 33.93
C GLU A 267 2.94 -7.34 33.79
N SER A 268 2.57 -8.25 32.89
CA SER A 268 1.20 -8.75 32.74
C SER A 268 1.24 -10.21 32.30
N GLU A 269 0.22 -10.97 32.74
CA GLU A 269 -0.09 -12.27 32.15
C GLU A 269 -1.10 -12.08 31.02
N VAL A 270 -0.92 -12.82 29.95
CA VAL A 270 -1.71 -12.69 28.72
C VAL A 270 -2.25 -14.04 28.25
N ASP A 271 -3.48 -14.04 27.78
CA ASP A 271 -4.16 -15.18 27.16
C ASP A 271 -4.06 -15.12 25.64
N ALA A 272 -4.03 -13.90 25.11
CA ALA A 272 -3.91 -13.64 23.67
C ALA A 272 -3.01 -12.45 23.38
N VAL A 273 -2.32 -12.49 22.24
CA VAL A 273 -1.51 -11.37 21.71
C VAL A 273 -1.88 -11.09 20.26
N ILE A 274 -2.19 -9.84 19.98
CA ILE A 274 -2.41 -9.36 18.60
C ILE A 274 -1.28 -8.39 18.22
N TRP A 275 -0.51 -8.78 17.22
CA TRP A 275 0.62 -8.01 16.71
C TRP A 275 0.14 -6.96 15.72
N ALA A 276 -0.07 -5.72 16.17
CA ALA A 276 -0.37 -4.56 15.34
C ALA A 276 0.92 -3.78 14.99
N THR A 277 1.99 -4.51 14.74
CA THR A 277 3.37 -4.04 14.59
C THR A 277 3.75 -3.66 13.16
N GLY A 278 2.75 -3.61 12.28
CA GLY A 278 2.91 -3.16 10.90
C GLY A 278 3.40 -4.25 9.94
N TYR A 279 3.94 -3.80 8.83
CA TYR A 279 4.33 -4.66 7.72
C TYR A 279 5.73 -4.31 7.23
N ARG A 280 6.35 -5.25 6.54
CA ARG A 280 7.57 -5.04 5.76
C ARG A 280 7.24 -5.14 4.28
N SER A 281 7.84 -4.26 3.49
CA SER A 281 7.78 -4.38 2.04
C SER A 281 8.75 -5.47 1.59
N ASP A 282 8.31 -6.30 0.66
CA ASP A 282 9.13 -7.31 0.00
C ASP A 282 9.11 -7.05 -1.51
N TYR A 283 10.25 -6.65 -2.03
CA TYR A 283 10.50 -6.44 -3.45
C TYR A 283 11.60 -7.36 -3.97
N SER A 284 11.91 -8.44 -3.26
CA SER A 284 12.93 -9.43 -3.64
C SER A 284 12.69 -10.09 -5.01
N TRP A 285 11.43 -10.05 -5.46
CA TRP A 285 11.02 -10.53 -6.77
C TRP A 285 11.39 -9.59 -7.94
N ILE A 286 11.83 -8.37 -7.66
CA ILE A 286 12.31 -7.42 -8.68
C ILE A 286 13.82 -7.56 -8.79
N LYS A 287 14.30 -8.14 -9.89
CA LYS A 287 15.73 -8.41 -10.15
C LYS A 287 16.36 -7.30 -11.00
N LEU A 288 16.23 -6.06 -10.51
CA LEU A 288 16.71 -4.86 -11.19
C LEU A 288 17.52 -3.98 -10.22
N PRO A 289 18.52 -3.22 -10.68
CA PRO A 289 19.41 -2.41 -9.85
C PRO A 289 18.77 -1.10 -9.38
N ILE A 290 17.62 -1.19 -8.73
CA ILE A 290 16.82 -0.04 -8.27
C ILE A 290 16.82 0.15 -6.75
N PHE A 291 17.60 -0.66 -6.04
CA PHE A 291 17.72 -0.59 -4.58
C PHE A 291 19.11 -0.07 -4.20
N ASP A 292 19.19 0.63 -3.08
CA ASP A 292 20.46 1.03 -2.47
C ASP A 292 21.09 -0.15 -1.70
N GLU A 293 22.30 0.07 -1.14
CA GLU A 293 23.05 -0.94 -0.37
C GLU A 293 22.29 -1.42 0.88
N ALA A 294 21.36 -0.61 1.40
CA ALA A 294 20.49 -0.97 2.52
C ALA A 294 19.18 -1.66 2.07
N GLY A 295 19.03 -1.99 0.77
CA GLY A 295 17.85 -2.60 0.19
C GLY A 295 16.65 -1.64 0.07
N ARG A 296 16.83 -0.33 0.16
CA ARG A 296 15.77 0.65 0.02
C ARG A 296 15.60 1.04 -1.44
N LEU A 297 14.35 1.10 -1.88
CA LEU A 297 14.00 1.50 -3.23
C LEU A 297 14.45 2.94 -3.53
N ARG A 298 15.21 3.12 -4.62
CA ARG A 298 15.61 4.43 -5.14
C ARG A 298 14.56 4.95 -6.11
N HIS A 299 13.89 6.01 -5.74
CA HIS A 299 12.87 6.64 -6.58
C HIS A 299 12.68 8.12 -6.26
N ARG A 300 12.14 8.84 -7.20
CA ARG A 300 11.61 10.20 -6.98
C ARG A 300 10.14 10.24 -7.39
N ARG A 301 9.25 10.39 -6.40
CA ARG A 301 7.78 10.35 -6.58
C ARG A 301 7.30 9.11 -7.36
N GLY A 302 7.90 7.94 -7.09
CA GLY A 302 7.56 6.68 -7.75
C GLY A 302 8.26 6.41 -9.07
N VAL A 303 8.93 7.38 -9.69
CA VAL A 303 9.77 7.16 -10.87
C VAL A 303 11.12 6.62 -10.42
N THR A 304 11.54 5.48 -10.94
CA THR A 304 12.85 4.86 -10.63
C THR A 304 13.93 5.33 -11.62
N GLU A 305 15.18 4.98 -11.34
CA GLU A 305 16.31 5.19 -12.26
C GLU A 305 16.24 4.24 -13.47
N MET A 306 15.46 3.14 -13.37
CA MET A 306 15.22 2.22 -14.48
C MET A 306 14.11 2.78 -15.36
N PRO A 307 14.41 3.17 -16.63
CA PRO A 307 13.41 3.70 -17.54
C PRO A 307 12.24 2.74 -17.75
N GLY A 308 11.01 3.23 -17.63
CA GLY A 308 9.81 2.42 -17.80
C GLY A 308 9.37 1.65 -16.56
N LEU A 309 10.07 1.76 -15.41
CA LEU A 309 9.67 1.14 -14.15
C LEU A 309 9.24 2.19 -13.14
N TYR A 310 8.03 2.02 -12.62
CA TYR A 310 7.39 2.95 -11.71
C TYR A 310 6.82 2.25 -10.48
N PHE A 311 6.70 2.99 -9.38
CA PHE A 311 6.03 2.55 -8.15
C PHE A 311 4.88 3.49 -7.81
N LEU A 312 3.80 2.93 -7.27
CA LEU A 312 2.63 3.70 -6.84
C LEU A 312 2.04 3.16 -5.55
N GLY A 313 1.67 4.08 -4.65
CA GLY A 313 1.03 3.75 -3.39
C GLY A 313 1.99 3.47 -2.23
N LEU A 314 3.24 3.89 -2.33
CA LEU A 314 4.20 3.80 -1.23
C LEU A 314 3.86 4.84 -0.15
N THR A 315 4.09 4.48 1.11
CA THR A 315 3.96 5.43 2.22
C THR A 315 4.95 6.58 2.03
N TRP A 316 4.47 7.81 2.04
CA TRP A 316 5.28 8.99 1.81
C TRP A 316 6.04 8.98 0.46
N GLN A 317 5.48 8.36 -0.55
CA GLN A 317 6.04 8.38 -1.91
C GLN A 317 6.34 9.80 -2.38
N TYR A 318 5.47 10.74 -2.07
CA TYR A 318 5.62 12.17 -2.30
C TYR A 318 5.04 13.00 -1.16
N THR A 319 3.81 12.73 -0.74
CA THR A 319 3.11 13.41 0.36
C THR A 319 2.60 12.39 1.38
N ARG A 320 2.00 12.89 2.48
CA ARG A 320 1.30 12.03 3.46
C ARG A 320 0.16 11.26 2.80
N GLY A 321 -0.44 11.84 1.76
CA GLY A 321 -1.57 11.25 1.05
C GLY A 321 -1.21 10.11 0.10
N SER A 322 0.05 9.94 -0.29
CA SER A 322 0.47 8.99 -1.35
C SER A 322 0.01 7.53 -1.15
N ALA A 323 -0.23 7.09 0.10
CA ALA A 323 -0.76 5.78 0.42
C ALA A 323 -2.22 5.80 0.93
N LEU A 324 -2.90 6.95 0.91
CA LEU A 324 -4.30 7.09 1.31
C LEU A 324 -5.22 7.02 0.09
N ILE A 325 -6.29 6.24 0.21
CA ILE A 325 -7.18 5.88 -0.90
C ILE A 325 -7.62 7.08 -1.76
N GLY A 326 -8.09 8.18 -1.18
CA GLY A 326 -8.59 9.34 -1.95
C GLY A 326 -7.51 10.33 -2.40
N PHE A 327 -6.28 10.21 -1.88
CA PHE A 327 -5.20 11.16 -2.19
C PHE A 327 -4.17 10.59 -3.16
N ILE A 328 -4.14 9.27 -3.35
CA ILE A 328 -3.23 8.57 -4.28
C ILE A 328 -3.40 9.03 -5.73
N LYS A 329 -4.58 9.58 -6.07
CA LYS A 329 -4.91 10.05 -7.41
C LYS A 329 -3.88 11.02 -8.02
N GLY A 330 -3.33 11.93 -7.21
CA GLY A 330 -2.33 12.90 -7.69
C GLY A 330 -0.98 12.26 -8.03
N ASP A 331 -0.61 11.16 -7.38
CA ASP A 331 0.59 10.40 -7.74
C ASP A 331 0.30 9.47 -8.94
N ALA A 332 -0.90 8.91 -9.03
CA ALA A 332 -1.33 8.10 -10.18
C ALA A 332 -1.34 8.93 -11.48
N GLU A 333 -1.92 10.13 -11.44
CA GLU A 333 -1.91 11.08 -12.56
C GLU A 333 -0.49 11.44 -12.99
N PHE A 334 0.37 11.80 -12.03
CA PHE A 334 1.78 12.10 -12.30
C PHE A 334 2.53 10.92 -12.94
N ILE A 335 2.33 9.69 -12.46
CA ILE A 335 2.95 8.50 -13.07
C ILE A 335 2.41 8.26 -14.48
N ALA A 336 1.11 8.43 -14.71
CA ALA A 336 0.51 8.31 -16.04
C ALA A 336 1.11 9.33 -17.04
N GLU A 337 1.34 10.57 -16.60
CA GLU A 337 2.05 11.58 -17.41
C GLU A 337 3.48 11.16 -17.77
N LYS A 338 4.21 10.55 -16.79
CA LYS A 338 5.57 10.06 -17.04
C LYS A 338 5.60 8.88 -18.01
N ILE A 339 4.62 7.99 -17.93
CA ILE A 339 4.42 6.87 -18.85
C ILE A 339 4.23 7.40 -20.28
N ALA A 340 3.30 8.34 -20.48
CA ALA A 340 3.04 8.93 -21.79
C ALA A 340 4.25 9.69 -22.36
N ALA A 341 5.00 10.40 -21.50
CA ALA A 341 6.22 11.09 -21.91
C ALA A 341 7.31 10.11 -22.38
N HIS A 342 7.45 8.97 -21.68
CA HIS A 342 8.41 7.92 -22.04
C HIS A 342 8.07 7.26 -23.38
N GLU A 343 6.80 6.99 -23.66
CA GLU A 343 6.33 6.45 -24.95
C GLU A 343 6.65 7.41 -26.11
N LYS A 344 6.36 8.69 -25.93
CA LYS A 344 6.68 9.71 -26.95
C LYS A 344 8.18 9.83 -27.21
N SER A 345 9.03 9.71 -26.19
CA SER A 345 10.49 9.72 -26.37
C SER A 345 10.97 8.53 -27.19
N LYS A 346 10.48 7.32 -26.84
CA LYS A 346 10.85 6.09 -27.59
C LYS A 346 10.38 6.12 -29.05
N ALA A 347 9.17 6.64 -29.31
CA ALA A 347 8.68 6.79 -30.68
C ALA A 347 9.58 7.73 -31.52
N ARG A 348 10.01 8.86 -30.94
CA ARG A 348 10.92 9.80 -31.61
C ARG A 348 12.32 9.24 -31.83
N GLU A 349 12.82 8.40 -30.91
CA GLU A 349 14.11 7.71 -31.07
C GLU A 349 14.04 6.69 -32.22
N ALA A 350 12.95 5.92 -32.30
CA ALA A 350 12.73 4.98 -33.39
C ALA A 350 12.62 5.66 -34.76
N GLU A 351 11.99 6.84 -34.83
CA GLU A 351 11.90 7.64 -36.07
C GLU A 351 13.26 8.23 -36.51
N ARG A 352 14.17 8.45 -35.54
CA ARG A 352 15.51 9.04 -35.83
C ARG A 352 16.58 8.01 -36.18
N THR A 353 16.35 6.72 -35.92
CA THR A 353 17.26 5.65 -36.35
C THR A 353 16.91 5.25 -37.77
N PRO A 354 17.69 5.63 -38.81
CA PRO A 354 17.41 5.21 -40.17
C PRO A 354 17.50 3.69 -40.24
N VAL A 355 16.47 3.05 -40.79
CA VAL A 355 16.61 1.66 -41.25
C VAL A 355 17.66 1.72 -42.36
N ASP A 356 18.81 1.13 -42.17
CA ASP A 356 19.86 0.97 -43.15
C ASP A 356 19.30 0.13 -44.32
N ALA A 357 18.69 0.81 -45.31
CA ALA A 357 18.19 0.24 -46.55
C ALA A 357 19.36 0.08 -47.55
N GLY A 358 20.43 -0.56 -47.09
CA GLY A 358 21.66 -0.69 -47.86
C GLY A 358 22.22 -2.11 -47.87
N ALA A 359 21.47 -3.10 -48.37
CA ALA A 359 22.08 -4.40 -48.76
C ALA A 359 21.17 -5.21 -49.70
N TYR A 360 20.67 -4.57 -50.78
CA TYR A 360 20.14 -5.32 -51.94
C TYR A 360 20.34 -4.51 -53.22
N ALA A 361 21.62 -4.28 -53.60
CA ALA A 361 21.97 -3.84 -54.94
C ALA A 361 23.30 -4.46 -55.31
N GLY A 362 23.26 -5.61 -55.97
CA GLY A 362 24.49 -6.17 -56.54
C GLY A 362 24.46 -7.66 -56.81
N LEU A 363 23.51 -8.14 -57.65
CA LEU A 363 23.63 -9.43 -58.35
C LEU A 363 22.76 -9.39 -59.61
N HIS A 364 23.19 -8.58 -60.60
CA HIS A 364 22.81 -8.81 -61.99
C HIS A 364 23.92 -8.28 -62.87
N SER A 365 24.43 -9.18 -63.69
CA SER A 365 25.20 -9.01 -64.92
C SER A 365 26.52 -9.71 -64.88
N GLU A 366 26.51 -10.93 -65.40
CA GLU A 366 27.48 -11.46 -66.39
C GLU A 366 26.94 -12.74 -66.97
N GLU A 367 26.05 -12.62 -67.97
CA GLU A 367 25.91 -13.58 -69.05
C GLU A 367 26.32 -12.86 -70.33
N GLY A 368 27.31 -13.38 -70.95
CA GLY A 368 27.69 -12.88 -72.28
C GLY A 368 28.99 -13.47 -72.80
N ALA A 369 28.86 -14.41 -73.74
CA ALA A 369 29.78 -14.73 -74.81
C ALA A 369 30.99 -15.66 -74.57
N ASN A 370 30.87 -16.92 -74.85
CA ASN A 370 31.34 -17.65 -76.07
C ASN A 370 31.02 -19.10 -75.95
#